data_72f71091cb13cdd1952ec0407a11c553
#
_entry.id   72f71091cb13cdd1952ec0407a11c553
#
_cell.length_a   1.000
_cell.length_b   1.000
_cell.length_c   1.000
_cell.angle_alpha   90.00
_cell.angle_beta   90.00
_cell.angle_gamma   90.00
#
_symmetry.space_group_name_H-M   'P 1'
#
loop_
_entity.id
_entity.type
_entity.pdbx_description
1 polymer ?
#
loop_
_entity_poly.entity_id
_entity_poly.type
_entity_poly.pdbx_seq_one_letter_code
_entity_poly.pdbx_strand_id
1 'polypeptide(L)'
;MRKLADLATPPLAGHDAATFAEKLLLLGAWMEARKEKFIVRGKLIVDAFTQAHETPPANPGRDCMAAVQAGWLTLGLYPNPKRAALTPEGWARVNDMLGGA
;
A
#
# COMPACT_ATOMS: atom_id res chain seq x y z
N MET A 1 3.54 -18.84 10.17
CA MET A 1 3.51 -17.78 9.14
C MET A 1 3.77 -16.43 9.80
N ARG A 2 4.62 -15.64 9.19
CA ARG A 2 4.96 -14.33 9.73
C ARG A 2 3.81 -13.36 9.50
N LYS A 3 3.41 -12.62 10.53
CA LYS A 3 2.38 -11.60 10.38
C LYS A 3 2.93 -10.42 9.59
N LEU A 4 2.07 -9.76 8.85
CA LEU A 4 2.45 -8.59 8.05
C LEU A 4 3.12 -7.52 8.91
N ALA A 5 2.62 -7.29 10.11
CA ALA A 5 3.16 -6.29 11.04
C ALA A 5 4.57 -6.61 11.53
N ASP A 6 5.01 -7.88 11.44
CA ASP A 6 6.32 -8.30 11.93
C ASP A 6 7.42 -8.10 10.90
N LEU A 7 7.09 -7.72 9.67
CA LEU A 7 8.07 -7.48 8.62
C LEU A 7 8.77 -6.15 8.86
N ALA A 8 10.09 -6.14 8.72
CA ALA A 8 10.89 -4.92 8.92
C ALA A 8 10.67 -3.90 7.80
N THR A 9 10.35 -4.38 6.60
CA THR A 9 10.07 -3.53 5.43
C THR A 9 8.77 -4.00 4.77
N PRO A 10 8.09 -3.13 4.01
CA PRO A 10 6.88 -3.55 3.32
C PRO A 10 7.19 -4.64 2.29
N PRO A 11 6.30 -5.65 2.16
CA PRO A 11 6.55 -6.81 1.28
C PRO A 11 6.21 -6.49 -0.18
N LEU A 12 6.96 -5.58 -0.80
CA LEU A 12 6.69 -5.12 -2.16
C LEU A 12 7.37 -5.97 -3.23
N ALA A 13 8.48 -6.61 -2.89
CA ALA A 13 9.25 -7.42 -3.83
C ALA A 13 8.64 -8.82 -3.99
N GLY A 14 8.89 -9.45 -5.13
CA GLY A 14 8.51 -10.84 -5.35
C GLY A 14 7.04 -11.05 -5.72
N HIS A 15 6.29 -9.98 -5.96
CA HIS A 15 4.90 -10.10 -6.41
C HIS A 15 4.86 -9.88 -7.92
N ASP A 16 5.01 -10.97 -8.66
CA ASP A 16 5.01 -10.94 -10.11
C ASP A 16 3.75 -10.30 -10.66
N ALA A 17 3.93 -9.50 -11.70
CA ALA A 17 2.85 -8.81 -12.39
C ALA A 17 2.08 -7.82 -11.53
N ALA A 18 2.53 -7.52 -10.31
CA ALA A 18 1.88 -6.51 -9.48
C ALA A 18 2.08 -5.12 -10.10
N THR A 19 0.98 -4.36 -10.18
CA THR A 19 1.02 -2.96 -10.61
C THR A 19 1.52 -2.08 -9.48
N PHE A 20 1.87 -0.83 -9.80
CA PHE A 20 2.22 0.13 -8.75
C PHE A 20 1.05 0.37 -7.80
N ALA A 21 -0.18 0.37 -8.30
CA ALA A 21 -1.36 0.50 -7.45
C ALA A 21 -1.45 -0.66 -6.44
N GLU A 22 -1.17 -1.87 -6.89
CA GLU A 22 -1.17 -3.05 -6.01
C GLU A 22 -0.02 -3.01 -5.00
N LYS A 23 1.17 -2.60 -5.42
CA LYS A 23 2.31 -2.43 -4.51
C LYS A 23 2.03 -1.35 -3.47
N LEU A 24 1.38 -0.27 -3.89
CA LEU A 24 0.98 0.81 -2.98
C LEU A 24 -0.05 0.31 -1.97
N LEU A 25 -0.95 -0.57 -2.40
CA LEU A 25 -1.90 -1.22 -1.51
C LEU A 25 -1.19 -2.10 -0.47
N LEU A 26 -0.17 -2.86 -0.89
CA LEU A 26 0.64 -3.67 0.04
C LEU A 26 1.36 -2.78 1.06
N LEU A 27 1.88 -1.65 0.63
CA LEU A 27 2.50 -0.69 1.53
C LEU A 27 1.50 -0.20 2.57
N GLY A 28 0.31 0.18 2.14
CA GLY A 28 -0.75 0.62 3.04
C GLY A 28 -1.17 -0.45 4.03
N ALA A 29 -1.31 -1.69 3.57
CA ALA A 29 -1.65 -2.81 4.43
C ALA A 29 -0.58 -3.06 5.50
N TRP A 30 0.69 -2.99 5.11
CA TRP A 30 1.80 -3.16 6.04
C TRP A 30 1.80 -2.05 7.10
N MET A 31 1.57 -0.81 6.70
CA MET A 31 1.49 0.31 7.64
C MET A 31 0.31 0.18 8.59
N GLU A 32 -0.87 -0.16 8.09
CA GLU A 32 -2.05 -0.34 8.93
C GLU A 32 -1.88 -1.51 9.92
N ALA A 33 -1.27 -2.60 9.47
CA ALA A 33 -1.00 -3.75 10.34
C ALA A 33 -0.08 -3.37 11.50
N ARG A 34 0.83 -2.41 11.27
CA ARG A 34 1.73 -1.89 12.30
C ARG A 34 1.13 -0.72 13.08
N LYS A 35 -0.13 -0.38 12.81
CA LYS A 35 -0.85 0.73 13.43
C LYS A 35 -0.17 2.07 13.15
N GLU A 36 0.42 2.20 11.98
CA GLU A 36 1.03 3.43 11.51
C GLU A 36 0.08 4.12 10.53
N LYS A 37 0.15 5.44 10.47
CA LYS A 37 -0.68 6.22 9.54
C LYS A 37 -0.15 6.09 8.12
N PHE A 38 -1.01 5.71 7.18
CA PHE A 38 -0.68 5.65 5.77
C PHE A 38 -1.01 7.00 5.13
N ILE A 39 -0.01 7.85 4.98
CA ILE A 39 -0.15 9.16 4.36
C ILE A 39 0.31 9.07 2.91
N VAL A 40 -0.57 9.41 1.98
CA VAL A 40 -0.29 9.32 0.54
C VAL A 40 0.41 10.60 0.07
N ARG A 41 1.69 10.69 0.37
CA ARG A 41 2.56 11.76 -0.12
C ARG A 41 3.65 11.15 -0.98
N GLY A 42 3.93 11.78 -2.11
CA GLY A 42 4.89 11.26 -3.08
C GLY A 42 6.24 10.92 -2.46
N LYS A 43 6.79 11.81 -1.65
CA LYS A 43 8.10 11.56 -1.02
C LYS A 43 8.06 10.36 -0.07
N LEU A 44 7.02 10.25 0.73
CA LEU A 44 6.90 9.13 1.68
C LEU A 44 6.77 7.80 0.94
N ILE A 45 6.03 7.79 -0.16
CA ILE A 45 5.87 6.61 -1.00
C ILE A 45 7.19 6.22 -1.65
N VAL A 46 7.90 7.18 -2.23
CA VAL A 46 9.19 6.95 -2.87
C VAL A 46 10.19 6.41 -1.85
N ASP A 47 10.26 7.00 -0.66
CA ASP A 47 11.17 6.56 0.38
C ASP A 47 10.86 5.13 0.83
N ALA A 48 9.58 4.79 0.98
CA ALA A 48 9.16 3.44 1.39
C ALA A 48 9.53 2.40 0.34
N PHE A 49 9.31 2.69 -0.95
CA PHE A 49 9.70 1.80 -2.03
C PHE A 49 11.21 1.60 -2.07
N THR A 50 11.96 2.69 -1.90
CA THR A 50 13.43 2.65 -1.88
C THR A 50 13.94 1.78 -0.74
N GLN A 51 13.36 1.93 0.45
CA GLN A 51 13.72 1.11 1.61
C GLN A 51 13.43 -0.37 1.38
N ALA A 52 12.40 -0.68 0.61
CA ALA A 52 12.05 -2.05 0.25
C ALA A 52 12.84 -2.58 -0.94
N HIS A 53 13.80 -1.82 -1.45
CA HIS A 53 14.61 -2.16 -2.63
C HIS A 53 13.76 -2.37 -3.89
N GLU A 54 12.69 -1.57 -4.02
CA GLU A 54 11.79 -1.59 -5.16
C GLU A 54 11.83 -0.27 -5.90
N THR A 55 11.63 -0.32 -7.21
CA THR A 55 11.56 0.89 -8.03
C THR A 55 10.32 1.68 -7.64
N PRO A 56 10.47 2.95 -7.22
CA PRO A 56 9.31 3.76 -6.87
C PRO A 56 8.48 4.12 -8.09
N PRO A 57 7.17 4.36 -7.92
CA PRO A 57 6.31 4.78 -9.01
C PRO A 57 6.69 6.18 -9.48
N ALA A 58 6.59 6.41 -10.80
CA ALA A 58 6.87 7.72 -11.38
C ALA A 58 5.79 8.74 -11.00
N ASN A 59 4.56 8.29 -10.78
CA ASN A 59 3.42 9.15 -10.41
C ASN A 59 2.62 8.51 -9.28
N PRO A 60 3.09 8.66 -8.03
CA PRO A 60 2.39 8.05 -6.89
C PRO A 60 0.94 8.49 -6.74
N GLY A 61 0.63 9.74 -7.07
CA GLY A 61 -0.75 10.25 -6.98
C GLY A 61 -1.69 9.52 -7.93
N ARG A 62 -1.24 9.29 -9.17
CA ARG A 62 -2.02 8.54 -10.16
C ARG A 62 -2.26 7.10 -9.68
N ASP A 63 -1.23 6.46 -9.17
CA ASP A 63 -1.33 5.07 -8.73
C ASP A 63 -2.21 4.94 -7.49
N CYS A 64 -2.16 5.92 -6.60
CA CYS A 64 -3.06 5.98 -5.46
C CYS A 64 -4.52 6.10 -5.93
N MET A 65 -4.79 6.98 -6.88
CA MET A 65 -6.15 7.14 -7.41
C MET A 65 -6.63 5.88 -8.12
N ALA A 66 -5.74 5.16 -8.79
CA ALA A 66 -6.09 3.88 -9.39
C ALA A 66 -6.55 2.88 -8.32
N ALA A 67 -5.88 2.83 -7.18
CA ALA A 67 -6.28 1.96 -6.07
C ALA A 67 -7.63 2.40 -5.47
N VAL A 68 -7.87 3.70 -5.37
CA VAL A 68 -9.15 4.23 -4.90
C VAL A 68 -10.27 3.85 -5.88
N GLN A 69 -10.04 4.00 -7.17
CA GLN A 69 -11.03 3.66 -8.19
C GLN A 69 -11.31 2.16 -8.25
N ALA A 70 -10.32 1.34 -7.93
CA ALA A 70 -10.52 -0.12 -7.83
C ALA A 70 -11.32 -0.53 -6.59
N GLY A 71 -11.59 0.41 -5.69
CA GLY A 71 -12.31 0.12 -4.44
C GLY A 71 -11.43 -0.42 -3.33
N TRP A 72 -10.11 -0.34 -3.46
CA TRP A 72 -9.16 -0.91 -2.49
C TRP A 72 -8.80 0.05 -1.37
N LEU A 73 -8.81 1.36 -1.66
CA LEU A 73 -8.45 2.40 -0.70
C LEU A 73 -9.53 3.46 -0.61
N THR A 74 -9.65 4.07 0.56
CA THR A 74 -10.39 5.31 0.74
C THR A 74 -9.41 6.38 1.17
N LEU A 75 -9.68 7.62 0.78
CA LEU A 75 -8.92 8.77 1.25
C LEU A 75 -9.65 9.42 2.41
N GLY A 76 -8.88 9.93 3.37
CA GLY A 76 -9.43 10.64 4.50
C GLY A 76 -10.08 11.94 4.07
N LEU A 77 -11.02 12.40 4.89
CA LEU A 77 -11.61 13.72 4.73
C LEU A 77 -10.86 14.69 5.63
N TYR A 78 -11.33 15.93 5.65
CA TYR A 78 -10.76 16.92 6.56
C TYR A 78 -10.64 16.34 7.99
N PRO A 79 -9.56 16.57 8.71
CA PRO A 79 -8.48 17.53 8.40
C PRO A 79 -7.33 16.94 7.58
N ASN A 80 -7.30 15.65 7.30
CA ASN A 80 -6.17 15.05 6.59
C ASN A 80 -6.65 14.24 5.38
N PRO A 81 -6.88 14.91 4.22
CA PRO A 81 -7.38 14.23 3.02
C PRO A 81 -6.35 13.30 2.37
N LYS A 82 -5.08 13.35 2.78
CA LYS A 82 -4.05 12.47 2.24
C LYS A 82 -3.86 11.19 3.04
N ARG A 83 -4.56 11.04 4.14
CA ARG A 83 -4.53 9.79 4.89
C ARG A 83 -5.42 8.77 4.20
N ALA A 84 -4.84 7.62 3.86
CA ALA A 84 -5.55 6.54 3.20
C ALA A 84 -5.81 5.40 4.17
N ALA A 85 -6.84 4.62 3.87
CA ALA A 85 -7.15 3.41 4.62
C ALA A 85 -7.62 2.34 3.64
N LEU A 86 -7.32 1.08 3.95
CA LEU A 86 -7.78 -0.03 3.13
C LEU A 86 -9.26 -0.29 3.37
N THR A 87 -9.96 -0.62 2.29
CA THR A 87 -11.33 -1.12 2.35
C THR A 87 -11.31 -2.63 2.60
N PRO A 88 -12.46 -3.27 2.90
CA PRO A 88 -12.53 -4.73 2.94
C PRO A 88 -12.08 -5.36 1.63
N GLU A 89 -12.41 -4.77 0.48
CA GLU A 89 -11.96 -5.23 -0.83
C GLU A 89 -10.45 -5.10 -0.99
N GLY A 90 -9.87 -4.03 -0.44
CA GLY A 90 -8.42 -3.84 -0.42
C GLY A 90 -7.72 -4.93 0.38
N TRP A 91 -8.24 -5.26 1.55
CA TRP A 91 -7.70 -6.34 2.37
C TRP A 91 -7.82 -7.70 1.69
N ALA A 92 -8.95 -7.95 1.02
CA ALA A 92 -9.11 -9.19 0.25
C ALA A 92 -8.06 -9.30 -0.86
N ARG A 93 -7.79 -8.20 -1.56
CA ARG A 93 -6.77 -8.17 -2.61
C ARG A 93 -5.37 -8.42 -2.03
N VAL A 94 -5.06 -7.83 -0.88
CA VAL A 94 -3.78 -8.04 -0.19
C VAL A 94 -3.61 -9.52 0.17
N ASN A 95 -4.65 -10.15 0.70
CA ASN A 95 -4.60 -11.56 1.05
C ASN A 95 -4.36 -12.44 -0.17
N ASP A 96 -4.99 -12.14 -1.30
CA ASP A 96 -4.74 -12.86 -2.55
C ASP A 96 -3.29 -12.72 -2.99
N MET A 97 -2.73 -11.52 -2.91
CA MET A 97 -1.36 -11.25 -3.33
C MET A 97 -0.34 -11.93 -2.41
N LEU A 98 -0.65 -12.03 -1.12
CA LEU A 98 0.25 -12.66 -0.15
C LEU A 98 0.11 -14.19 -0.09
N GLY A 99 -0.59 -14.78 -1.05
CA GLY A 99 -0.68 -16.23 -1.16
C GLY A 99 -2.01 -16.81 -0.76
N GLY A 100 -2.98 -16.02 -0.51
CA GLY A 100 -4.37 -16.42 -0.35
C GLY A 100 -4.56 -17.31 0.83
N ALA A 101 -4.68 -17.26 1.84
CA ALA A 101 -4.87 -18.27 2.87
C ALA A 101 -6.34 -18.56 3.13
#